data_c2a1152eb7280cfc5dc9c630e0e5f197
#
_entry.id   c2a1152eb7280cfc5dc9c630e0e5f197
#
_cell.length_a   1.000
_cell.length_b   1.000
_cell.length_c   1.000
_cell.angle_alpha   90.00
_cell.angle_beta   90.00
_cell.angle_gamma   90.00
#
_symmetry.space_group_name_H-M   'P 1'
#
loop_
_entity.id
_entity.type
_entity.pdbx_description
1 polymer ?
#
loop_
_entity_poly.entity_id
_entity_poly.type
_entity_poly.pdbx_seq_one_letter_code
_entity_poly.pdbx_strand_id
1 'polypeptide(L)'
;MRQSEHKKQALADILLSMFLYSHFRSEHLLINNKFIGIPHYAATARYNESFYRFLKRMLIGRWLSGFQAEKAKLVKKKLPWYDRKNPFYLYGGLQIGMISLASFLGGWAGLGFFLWQAIFAITSLEIINYMRHYGLTRKYLG
;
A
#
# COMPACT_ATOMS: atom_id res chain seq x y z
N MET A 1 -23.40 -7.46 11.30
CA MET A 1 -22.13 -7.91 10.71
C MET A 1 -21.59 -6.99 9.60
N ARG A 2 -22.34 -6.73 8.54
CA ARG A 2 -21.89 -5.89 7.40
C ARG A 2 -21.47 -4.46 7.79
N GLN A 3 -22.19 -3.82 8.70
CA GLN A 3 -21.92 -2.44 9.14
C GLN A 3 -20.62 -2.30 9.99
N SER A 4 -20.29 -3.33 10.75
CA SER A 4 -19.04 -3.42 11.51
C SER A 4 -17.80 -3.53 10.59
N GLU A 5 -17.91 -4.29 9.51
CA GLU A 5 -16.84 -4.43 8.52
C GLU A 5 -16.56 -3.12 7.78
N HIS A 6 -17.60 -2.37 7.39
CA HIS A 6 -17.41 -1.06 6.75
C HIS A 6 -16.72 -0.05 7.65
N LYS A 7 -17.05 -0.03 8.96
CA LYS A 7 -16.38 0.83 9.94
C LYS A 7 -14.91 0.48 10.12
N LYS A 8 -14.59 -0.80 10.21
CA LYS A 8 -13.19 -1.28 10.30
C LYS A 8 -12.40 -0.93 9.04
N GLN A 9 -13.02 -1.04 7.88
CA GLN A 9 -12.40 -0.68 6.60
C GLN A 9 -12.11 0.82 6.52
N ALA A 10 -13.08 1.66 6.88
CA ALA A 10 -12.90 3.11 6.90
C ALA A 10 -11.79 3.54 7.87
N LEU A 11 -11.75 2.94 9.07
CA LEU A 11 -10.69 3.19 10.04
C LEU A 11 -9.31 2.81 9.49
N ALA A 12 -9.20 1.65 8.85
CA ALA A 12 -7.94 1.21 8.23
C ALA A 12 -7.49 2.16 7.11
N ASP A 13 -8.41 2.65 6.28
CA ASP A 13 -8.10 3.61 5.21
C ASP A 13 -7.61 4.95 5.76
N ILE A 14 -8.22 5.43 6.85
CA ILE A 14 -7.78 6.66 7.54
C ILE A 14 -6.39 6.45 8.14
N LEU A 15 -6.17 5.36 8.89
CA LEU A 15 -4.87 5.08 9.50
C LEU A 15 -3.75 4.95 8.47
N LEU A 16 -4.00 4.25 7.37
CA LEU A 16 -3.01 4.12 6.29
C LEU A 16 -2.75 5.45 5.57
N SER A 17 -3.75 6.34 5.48
CA SER A 17 -3.57 7.67 4.89
C SER A 17 -2.67 8.58 5.74
N MET A 18 -2.64 8.38 7.07
CA MET A 18 -1.72 9.08 7.95
C MET A 18 -0.24 8.79 7.65
N PHE A 19 0.04 7.65 7.03
CA PHE A 19 1.40 7.25 6.62
C PHE A 19 1.62 7.35 5.10
N LEU A 20 0.71 7.97 4.36
CA LEU A 20 0.74 8.04 2.89
C LEU A 20 0.81 6.67 2.20
N TYR A 21 0.25 5.64 2.83
CA TYR A 21 0.36 4.24 2.39
C TYR A 21 -1.00 3.57 2.17
N SER A 22 -2.03 4.33 1.81
CA SER A 22 -3.40 3.83 1.63
C SER A 22 -3.52 2.72 0.58
N HIS A 23 -2.73 2.78 -0.50
CA HIS A 23 -2.71 1.76 -1.55
C HIS A 23 -2.24 0.37 -1.06
N PHE A 24 -1.55 0.32 0.08
CA PHE A 24 -1.11 -0.93 0.72
C PHE A 24 -2.28 -1.89 0.98
N ARG A 25 -3.45 -1.35 1.33
CA ARG A 25 -4.61 -2.19 1.61
C ARG A 25 -5.06 -2.98 0.39
N SER A 26 -5.24 -2.34 -0.77
CA SER A 26 -5.64 -3.03 -2.00
C SER A 26 -4.59 -4.06 -2.43
N GLU A 27 -3.33 -3.68 -2.37
CA GLU A 27 -2.24 -4.59 -2.71
C GLU A 27 -2.17 -5.78 -1.75
N HIS A 28 -2.24 -5.53 -0.43
CA HIS A 28 -2.16 -6.59 0.57
C HIS A 28 -3.32 -7.58 0.48
N LEU A 29 -4.55 -7.09 0.31
CA LEU A 29 -5.73 -7.93 0.24
C LEU A 29 -5.87 -8.69 -1.08
N LEU A 30 -5.49 -8.07 -2.20
CA LEU A 30 -5.74 -8.61 -3.53
C LEU A 30 -4.55 -9.39 -4.10
N ILE A 31 -3.34 -9.00 -3.73
CA ILE A 31 -2.12 -9.50 -4.34
C ILE A 31 -1.21 -10.23 -3.35
N ASN A 32 -0.83 -9.57 -2.25
CA ASN A 32 0.19 -10.08 -1.34
C ASN A 32 -0.12 -11.49 -0.82
N ASN A 33 -1.36 -11.74 -0.37
CA ASN A 33 -1.77 -13.05 0.16
C ASN A 33 -1.66 -14.20 -0.85
N LYS A 34 -1.71 -13.89 -2.17
CA LYS A 34 -1.59 -14.88 -3.23
C LYS A 34 -0.16 -15.11 -3.69
N PHE A 35 0.62 -14.04 -3.79
CA PHE A 35 1.88 -14.03 -4.51
C PHE A 35 3.12 -13.86 -3.63
N ILE A 36 2.95 -13.70 -2.31
CA ILE A 36 4.09 -13.62 -1.40
C ILE A 36 4.95 -14.89 -1.48
N GLY A 37 6.26 -14.73 -1.57
CA GLY A 37 7.22 -15.82 -1.74
C GLY A 37 7.46 -16.25 -3.19
N ILE A 38 6.71 -15.73 -4.16
CA ILE A 38 6.97 -15.98 -5.60
C ILE A 38 8.09 -15.03 -6.05
N PRO A 39 9.14 -15.53 -6.75
CA PRO A 39 10.31 -14.71 -7.10
C PRO A 39 10.04 -13.45 -7.92
N HIS A 40 9.00 -13.47 -8.75
CA HIS A 40 8.61 -12.33 -9.58
C HIS A 40 7.74 -11.29 -8.87
N TYR A 41 7.24 -11.62 -7.68
CA TYR A 41 6.41 -10.69 -6.92
C TYR A 41 7.25 -9.59 -6.26
N ALA A 42 6.82 -8.34 -6.40
CA ALA A 42 7.60 -7.19 -5.95
C ALA A 42 7.91 -7.19 -4.44
N ALA A 43 7.00 -7.67 -3.61
CA ALA A 43 7.17 -7.73 -2.16
C ALA A 43 7.93 -8.98 -1.66
N THR A 44 8.34 -9.88 -2.55
CA THR A 44 9.21 -11.01 -2.17
C THR A 44 10.65 -10.54 -2.05
N ALA A 45 11.22 -10.62 -0.86
CA ALA A 45 12.64 -10.36 -0.63
C ALA A 45 13.48 -11.49 -1.22
N ARG A 46 14.38 -11.16 -2.14
CA ARG A 46 15.21 -12.14 -2.84
C ARG A 46 16.46 -12.45 -2.03
N TYR A 47 16.96 -13.66 -2.17
CA TYR A 47 18.26 -14.02 -1.59
C TYR A 47 19.38 -13.10 -2.13
N ASN A 48 20.28 -12.65 -1.26
CA ASN A 48 21.37 -11.72 -1.57
C ASN A 48 20.94 -10.35 -2.14
N GLU A 49 19.69 -9.92 -1.91
CA GLU A 49 19.20 -8.59 -2.26
C GLU A 49 19.37 -7.65 -1.07
N SER A 50 20.02 -6.49 -1.27
CA SER A 50 20.13 -5.48 -0.22
C SER A 50 18.76 -4.86 0.09
N PHE A 51 18.56 -4.46 1.35
CA PHE A 51 17.30 -3.82 1.78
C PHE A 51 16.92 -2.59 0.94
N TYR A 52 17.86 -1.73 0.57
CA TYR A 52 17.60 -0.54 -0.23
C TYR A 52 17.09 -0.86 -1.64
N ARG A 53 17.66 -1.88 -2.27
CA ARG A 53 17.23 -2.35 -3.59
C ARG A 53 15.84 -2.99 -3.51
N PHE A 54 15.60 -3.80 -2.49
CA PHE A 54 14.30 -4.36 -2.17
C PHE A 54 13.26 -3.26 -1.94
N LEU A 55 13.54 -2.27 -1.09
CA LEU A 55 12.63 -1.17 -0.75
C LEU A 55 12.18 -0.40 -2.00
N LYS A 56 13.12 0.03 -2.84
CA LYS A 56 12.80 0.75 -4.07
C LYS A 56 11.92 -0.08 -5.02
N ARG A 57 12.29 -1.31 -5.27
CA ARG A 57 11.54 -2.23 -6.12
C ARG A 57 10.14 -2.50 -5.58
N MET A 58 10.05 -2.71 -4.28
CA MET A 58 8.84 -3.05 -3.59
C MET A 58 7.84 -1.87 -3.56
N LEU A 59 8.28 -0.66 -3.23
CA LEU A 59 7.39 0.53 -3.20
C LEU A 59 6.74 0.77 -4.55
N ILE A 60 7.52 0.75 -5.63
CA ILE A 60 7.01 0.94 -6.99
C ILE A 60 6.11 -0.24 -7.40
N GLY A 61 6.57 -1.46 -7.16
CA GLY A 61 5.85 -2.66 -7.57
C GLY A 61 4.51 -2.84 -6.86
N ARG A 62 4.44 -2.53 -5.56
CA ARG A 62 3.18 -2.59 -4.81
C ARG A 62 2.17 -1.56 -5.27
N TRP A 63 2.63 -0.35 -5.54
CA TRP A 63 1.74 0.68 -6.04
C TRP A 63 1.13 0.28 -7.39
N LEU A 64 1.97 -0.18 -8.32
CA LEU A 64 1.53 -0.64 -9.64
C LEU A 64 0.63 -1.87 -9.57
N SER A 65 1.01 -2.88 -8.79
CA SER A 65 0.23 -4.11 -8.67
C SER A 65 -1.12 -3.88 -7.98
N GLY A 66 -1.16 -3.03 -6.95
CA GLY A 66 -2.40 -2.63 -6.30
C GLY A 66 -3.35 -1.91 -7.25
N PHE A 67 -2.83 -0.95 -8.03
CA PHE A 67 -3.61 -0.24 -9.04
C PHE A 67 -4.15 -1.18 -10.14
N GLN A 68 -3.30 -2.05 -10.67
CA GLN A 68 -3.69 -3.03 -11.69
C GLN A 68 -4.74 -4.01 -11.17
N ALA A 69 -4.64 -4.45 -9.91
CA ALA A 69 -5.60 -5.34 -9.29
C ALA A 69 -6.98 -4.70 -9.14
N GLU A 70 -7.05 -3.42 -8.72
CA GLU A 70 -8.32 -2.69 -8.65
C GLU A 70 -8.90 -2.42 -10.04
N LYS A 71 -8.05 -2.08 -11.02
CA LYS A 71 -8.45 -1.95 -12.42
C LYS A 71 -9.06 -3.25 -12.95
N ALA A 72 -8.41 -4.39 -12.72
CA ALA A 72 -8.91 -5.70 -13.15
C ALA A 72 -10.26 -6.05 -12.49
N LYS A 73 -10.43 -5.69 -11.23
CA LYS A 73 -11.68 -5.89 -10.49
C LYS A 73 -12.83 -5.03 -11.06
N LEU A 74 -12.56 -3.80 -11.45
CA LEU A 74 -13.54 -2.91 -12.10
C LEU A 74 -13.93 -3.41 -13.49
N VAL A 75 -12.96 -3.86 -14.29
CA VAL A 75 -13.21 -4.46 -15.60
C VAL A 75 -14.12 -5.69 -15.50
N LYS A 76 -13.90 -6.57 -14.52
CA LYS A 76 -14.81 -7.72 -14.25
C LYS A 76 -16.25 -7.28 -13.94
N LYS A 77 -16.42 -6.08 -13.38
CA LYS A 77 -17.72 -5.47 -13.10
C LYS A 77 -18.28 -4.65 -14.27
N LYS A 78 -17.62 -4.70 -15.44
CA LYS A 78 -17.95 -3.89 -16.63
C LYS A 78 -17.92 -2.38 -16.36
N LEU A 79 -17.05 -1.92 -15.47
CA LEU A 79 -16.85 -0.53 -15.10
C LEU A 79 -15.50 -0.03 -15.62
N PRO A 80 -15.38 1.23 -16.07
CA PRO A 80 -14.12 1.80 -16.50
C PRO A 80 -13.17 1.97 -15.30
N TRP A 81 -11.85 2.00 -15.55
CA TRP A 81 -10.83 2.15 -14.52
C TRP A 81 -10.91 3.49 -13.75
N TYR A 82 -11.50 4.51 -14.39
CA TYR A 82 -11.72 5.85 -13.83
C TYR A 82 -13.08 6.00 -13.13
N ASP A 83 -13.81 4.91 -12.89
CA ASP A 83 -15.06 4.94 -12.14
C ASP A 83 -14.81 5.38 -10.69
N ARG A 84 -15.76 6.15 -10.12
CA ARG A 84 -15.70 6.63 -8.72
C ARG A 84 -15.65 5.51 -7.68
N LYS A 85 -16.00 4.29 -8.07
CA LYS A 85 -15.88 3.09 -7.23
C LYS A 85 -14.47 2.56 -7.11
N ASN A 86 -13.50 3.17 -7.83
CA ASN A 86 -12.09 2.83 -7.68
C ASN A 86 -11.57 3.39 -6.33
N PRO A 87 -11.10 2.53 -5.40
CA PRO A 87 -10.63 2.98 -4.09
C PRO A 87 -9.44 3.95 -4.14
N PHE A 88 -8.71 4.01 -5.25
CA PHE A 88 -7.58 4.92 -5.40
C PHE A 88 -7.97 6.40 -5.38
N TYR A 89 -9.22 6.74 -5.76
CA TYR A 89 -9.72 8.12 -5.59
C TYR A 89 -9.90 8.45 -4.10
N LEU A 90 -10.42 7.51 -3.32
CA LEU A 90 -10.54 7.67 -1.87
C LEU A 90 -9.15 7.79 -1.22
N TYR A 91 -8.20 6.94 -1.61
CA TYR A 91 -6.84 6.98 -1.09
C TYR A 91 -6.16 8.32 -1.38
N GLY A 92 -6.24 8.80 -2.62
CA GLY A 92 -5.72 10.10 -3.02
C GLY A 92 -6.35 11.25 -2.25
N GLY A 93 -7.67 11.25 -2.11
CA GLY A 93 -8.42 12.25 -1.36
C GLY A 93 -8.05 12.28 0.13
N LEU A 94 -7.95 11.13 0.77
CA LEU A 94 -7.53 11.02 2.18
C LEU A 94 -6.08 11.49 2.38
N GLN A 95 -5.18 11.11 1.49
CA GLN A 95 -3.78 11.53 1.56
C GLN A 95 -3.62 13.04 1.40
N ILE A 96 -4.28 13.63 0.41
CA ILE A 96 -4.29 15.09 0.21
C ILE A 96 -4.91 15.78 1.43
N GLY A 97 -6.01 15.26 1.96
CA GLY A 97 -6.64 15.79 3.17
C GLY A 97 -5.71 15.78 4.38
N MET A 98 -4.97 14.69 4.59
CA MET A 98 -4.00 14.58 5.69
C MET A 98 -2.81 15.53 5.52
N ILE A 99 -2.27 15.66 4.32
CA ILE A 99 -1.20 16.62 4.02
C ILE A 99 -1.69 18.05 4.26
N SER A 100 -2.89 18.38 3.79
CA SER A 100 -3.48 19.72 3.98
C SER A 100 -3.72 20.02 5.46
N LEU A 101 -4.22 19.05 6.22
CA LEU A 101 -4.43 19.20 7.66
C LEU A 101 -3.12 19.42 8.41
N ALA A 102 -2.08 18.64 8.12
CA ALA A 102 -0.77 18.80 8.73
C ALA A 102 -0.15 20.16 8.42
N SER A 103 -0.30 20.64 7.18
CA SER A 103 0.18 21.96 6.76
C SER A 103 -0.62 23.08 7.42
N PHE A 104 -1.93 22.93 7.58
CA PHE A 104 -2.80 23.92 8.22
C PHE A 104 -2.50 24.07 9.72
N LEU A 105 -2.31 22.95 10.43
CA LEU A 105 -2.07 22.96 11.88
C LEU A 105 -0.64 23.38 12.27
N GLY A 106 0.35 22.98 11.51
CA GLY A 106 1.76 23.18 11.85
C GLY A 106 2.61 23.90 10.79
N GLY A 107 1.98 24.46 9.74
CA GLY A 107 2.69 25.10 8.64
C GLY A 107 3.73 24.20 7.99
N TRP A 108 4.85 24.75 7.60
CA TRP A 108 5.96 24.01 7.00
C TRP A 108 6.58 22.96 7.92
N ALA A 109 6.65 23.28 9.24
CA ALA A 109 7.15 22.33 10.24
C ALA A 109 6.21 21.14 10.39
N GLY A 110 4.90 21.35 10.42
CA GLY A 110 3.89 20.30 10.47
C GLY A 110 3.93 19.39 9.25
N LEU A 111 4.07 19.97 8.06
CA LEU A 111 4.24 19.22 6.82
C LEU A 111 5.52 18.36 6.86
N GLY A 112 6.65 18.95 7.24
CA GLY A 112 7.93 18.25 7.34
C GLY A 112 7.87 17.08 8.32
N PHE A 113 7.30 17.28 9.49
CA PHE A 113 7.12 16.24 10.50
C PHE A 113 6.19 15.12 10.01
N PHE A 114 5.09 15.46 9.35
CA PHE A 114 4.16 14.49 8.78
C PHE A 114 4.83 13.61 7.72
N LEU A 115 5.58 14.21 6.80
CA LEU A 115 6.32 13.46 5.78
C LEU A 115 7.40 12.58 6.39
N TRP A 116 8.14 13.07 7.39
CA TRP A 116 9.15 12.30 8.10
C TRP A 116 8.55 11.08 8.79
N GLN A 117 7.43 11.25 9.53
CA GLN A 117 6.77 10.11 10.18
C GLN A 117 6.25 9.09 9.16
N ALA A 118 5.73 9.54 8.00
CA ALA A 118 5.25 8.66 6.95
C ALA A 118 6.39 7.80 6.38
N ILE A 119 7.53 8.40 6.06
CA ILE A 119 8.72 7.71 5.58
C ILE A 119 9.22 6.71 6.64
N PHE A 120 9.28 7.12 7.90
CA PHE A 120 9.71 6.25 9.00
C PHE A 120 8.78 5.04 9.16
N ALA A 121 7.46 5.25 9.14
CA ALA A 121 6.48 4.18 9.28
C ALA A 121 6.54 3.18 8.11
N ILE A 122 6.61 3.68 6.87
CA ILE A 122 6.73 2.83 5.68
C ILE A 122 8.02 2.02 5.73
N THR A 123 9.14 2.65 6.03
CA THR A 123 10.45 1.97 6.12
C THR A 123 10.44 0.89 7.20
N SER A 124 9.85 1.17 8.36
CA SER A 124 9.75 0.21 9.47
C SER A 124 8.91 -1.01 9.09
N LEU A 125 7.76 -0.80 8.45
CA LEU A 125 6.92 -1.89 7.95
C LEU A 125 7.67 -2.76 6.93
N GLU A 126 8.44 -2.14 6.05
CA GLU A 126 9.13 -2.87 5.00
C GLU A 126 10.42 -3.55 5.50
N ILE A 127 11.05 -3.06 6.55
CA ILE A 127 12.11 -3.80 7.25
C ILE A 127 11.56 -5.10 7.83
N ILE A 128 10.41 -5.03 8.50
CA ILE A 128 9.76 -6.21 9.06
C ILE A 128 9.40 -7.20 7.94
N ASN A 129 8.83 -6.70 6.85
CA ASN A 129 8.47 -7.52 5.70
C ASN A 129 9.71 -8.17 5.04
N TYR A 130 10.79 -7.41 4.88
CA TYR A 130 12.06 -7.91 4.37
C TYR A 130 12.62 -9.04 5.25
N MET A 131 12.69 -8.84 6.57
CA MET A 131 13.22 -9.84 7.49
C MET A 131 12.37 -11.13 7.52
N ARG A 132 11.04 -10.98 7.47
CA ARG A 132 10.12 -12.13 7.53
C ARG A 132 10.12 -12.98 6.27
N HIS A 133 10.46 -12.42 5.13
CA HIS A 133 10.37 -13.08 3.83
C HIS A 133 11.72 -13.20 3.10
N TYR A 134 12.82 -12.81 3.74
CA TYR A 134 14.15 -12.87 3.15
C TYR A 134 14.54 -14.31 2.77
N GLY A 135 14.86 -14.52 1.48
CA GLY A 135 15.28 -15.81 0.96
C GLY A 135 14.20 -16.91 0.91
N LEU A 136 12.98 -16.62 1.35
CA LEU A 136 11.86 -17.56 1.24
C LEU A 136 11.28 -17.55 -0.17
N THR A 137 11.26 -18.71 -0.81
CA THR A 137 10.69 -18.90 -2.14
C THR A 137 9.55 -19.92 -2.09
N ARG A 138 8.48 -19.63 -2.82
CA ARG A 138 7.33 -20.54 -2.99
C ARG A 138 7.10 -20.78 -4.46
N LYS A 139 6.88 -22.06 -4.84
CA LYS A 139 6.41 -22.38 -6.19
C LYS A 139 4.92 -22.05 -6.30
N TYR A 140 4.57 -21.30 -7.32
CA TYR A 140 3.17 -21.08 -7.67
C TYR A 140 2.68 -22.29 -8.46
N LEU A 141 1.68 -22.98 -7.95
CA LEU A 141 1.13 -24.20 -8.55
C LEU A 141 -0.17 -23.96 -9.35
N GLY A 142 -0.38 -22.73 -9.81
CA GLY A 142 -1.54 -22.37 -10.62
C GLY A 142 -2.66 -21.68 -9.86
#